data_864116781940c909e2eb1299d37a52db
#
_entry.id   864116781940c909e2eb1299d37a52db
#
_cell.length_a   1.000
_cell.length_b   1.000
_cell.length_c   1.000
_cell.angle_alpha   90.00
_cell.angle_beta   90.00
_cell.angle_gamma   90.00
#
_symmetry.space_group_name_H-M   'P 1'
#
loop_
_entity.id
_entity.type
_entity.pdbx_description
1 polymer ?
#
loop_
_entity_poly.entity_id
_entity_poly.type
_entity_poly.pdbx_seq_one_letter_code
_entity_poly.pdbx_strand_id
1 'polypeptide(L)'
;MTESSDYESVQVFIGVDVGKDTHHAVAINRSGKRLFDKALPNDENKLRSLISDLKQHGQILLVVDQPAAIGALPVAVARSEGVLVGYLPGLAMRRIADLHAGEAKTDARDAAIIAEAARTLPHALRTLKLADEQIAELSMLCGFDDDLAAQTTQASNRIRGLLTQIHPALERVLGPRLDHPAVLDLLQRYPSPEKLASLGEKKLAAQLCKLAPRLGKRLAADIAQALAEQTVVVPGTNAAAVVLPRLALQLITLRKQRDEVALEVEQRVLAHPLYPVLTSMPGVGVRTAARLLTEVACRAFASAAHLAAYAGLAPVTRRSGSSIRGEHPSRRGNKALKRALFLSAFAALRDPLSRAYYTRKMSQGKRHNQALIALARRRCDVLFAMMRDGTFYTPQAS
;
A
#
# COMPACT_ATOMS: atom_id res chain seq x y z
N MET A 1 28.76 2.12 2.66
CA MET A 1 29.75 1.04 2.80
C MET A 1 30.01 0.72 4.29
N THR A 2 28.94 0.63 5.13
CA THR A 2 29.06 0.39 6.59
C THR A 2 28.18 -0.76 7.08
N GLU A 3 27.54 -1.53 6.21
CA GLU A 3 26.57 -2.56 6.61
C GLU A 3 27.11 -4.00 6.59
N SER A 4 28.31 -4.24 6.05
CA SER A 4 28.92 -5.59 6.04
C SER A 4 29.75 -5.89 7.29
N SER A 5 30.26 -4.85 7.98
CA SER A 5 31.11 -5.02 9.16
C SER A 5 30.35 -5.44 10.43
N ASP A 6 29.06 -5.07 10.53
CA ASP A 6 28.27 -5.33 11.74
C ASP A 6 27.94 -6.82 11.92
N TYR A 7 27.95 -7.60 10.84
CA TYR A 7 27.68 -9.05 10.89
C TYR A 7 28.92 -9.92 11.12
N GLU A 8 30.13 -9.34 11.04
CA GLU A 8 31.38 -10.10 11.26
C GLU A 8 31.55 -10.56 12.71
N SER A 9 31.00 -9.80 13.65
CA SER A 9 31.05 -10.11 15.10
C SER A 9 29.97 -11.10 15.54
N VAL A 10 28.96 -11.38 14.71
CA VAL A 10 27.83 -12.26 15.05
C VAL A 10 28.28 -13.70 15.20
N GLN A 11 27.91 -14.35 16.30
CA GLN A 11 28.21 -15.75 16.61
C GLN A 11 26.97 -16.65 16.53
N VAL A 12 25.77 -16.09 16.75
CA VAL A 12 24.50 -16.81 16.76
C VAL A 12 23.55 -16.20 15.76
N PHE A 13 22.95 -17.02 14.91
CA PHE A 13 21.99 -16.63 13.89
C PHE A 13 20.63 -17.26 14.21
N ILE A 14 19.65 -16.45 14.53
CA ILE A 14 18.28 -16.90 14.84
C ILE A 14 17.41 -16.61 13.63
N GLY A 15 16.88 -17.63 13.00
CA GLY A 15 15.82 -17.51 12.00
C GLY A 15 14.47 -17.75 12.67
N VAL A 16 13.53 -16.85 12.42
CA VAL A 16 12.17 -16.96 12.96
C VAL A 16 11.19 -16.92 11.80
N ASP A 17 10.48 -18.02 11.59
CA ASP A 17 9.27 -18.05 10.78
C ASP A 17 8.10 -17.61 11.65
N VAL A 18 7.52 -16.45 11.29
CA VAL A 18 6.56 -15.78 12.18
C VAL A 18 5.13 -16.24 11.92
N GLY A 19 4.49 -16.77 12.96
CA GLY A 19 3.08 -17.13 13.01
C GLY A 19 2.29 -16.23 13.96
N LYS A 20 0.97 -16.25 13.85
CA LYS A 20 0.08 -15.41 14.66
C LYS A 20 0.19 -15.70 16.16
N ASP A 21 0.02 -16.95 16.53
CA ASP A 21 -0.01 -17.38 17.94
C ASP A 21 1.30 -18.05 18.36
N THR A 22 1.98 -18.67 17.41
CA THR A 22 3.23 -19.40 17.61
C THR A 22 4.14 -19.18 16.41
N HIS A 23 5.38 -18.85 16.68
CA HIS A 23 6.47 -18.81 15.71
C HIS A 23 7.20 -20.15 15.71
N HIS A 24 8.04 -20.40 14.70
CA HIS A 24 9.08 -21.40 14.80
C HIS A 24 10.44 -20.69 14.79
N ALA A 25 11.29 -20.98 15.76
CA ALA A 25 12.61 -20.40 15.84
C ALA A 25 13.68 -21.47 15.73
N VAL A 26 14.68 -21.21 14.89
CA VAL A 26 15.89 -21.99 14.75
C VAL A 26 17.09 -21.12 15.00
N ALA A 27 17.97 -21.50 15.92
CA ALA A 27 19.23 -20.82 16.17
C ALA A 27 20.40 -21.73 15.79
N ILE A 28 21.36 -21.17 15.06
CA ILE A 28 22.61 -21.84 14.67
C ILE A 28 23.82 -20.98 15.02
N ASN A 29 24.97 -21.63 15.28
CA ASN A 29 26.22 -20.90 15.44
C ASN A 29 26.93 -20.68 14.10
N ARG A 30 28.09 -20.04 14.10
CA ARG A 30 28.91 -19.81 12.89
C ARG A 30 29.30 -21.07 12.13
N SER A 31 29.49 -22.20 12.80
CA SER A 31 29.79 -23.46 12.14
C SER A 31 28.57 -24.18 11.57
N GLY A 32 27.36 -23.61 11.74
CA GLY A 32 26.10 -24.22 11.32
C GLY A 32 25.54 -25.25 12.32
N LYS A 33 26.17 -25.41 13.51
CA LYS A 33 25.64 -26.29 14.54
C LYS A 33 24.37 -25.68 15.15
N ARG A 34 23.33 -26.51 15.23
CA ARG A 34 22.03 -26.11 15.77
C ARG A 34 22.10 -25.96 17.28
N LEU A 35 21.68 -24.81 17.81
CA LEU A 35 21.62 -24.47 19.22
C LEU A 35 20.19 -24.55 19.74
N PHE A 36 19.20 -24.22 18.90
CA PHE A 36 17.79 -24.23 19.23
C PHE A 36 16.95 -24.57 17.98
N ASP A 37 15.85 -25.32 18.15
CA ASP A 37 14.92 -25.66 17.09
C ASP A 37 13.58 -26.07 17.72
N LYS A 38 12.70 -25.12 17.96
CA LYS A 38 11.38 -25.37 18.58
C LYS A 38 10.36 -24.33 18.18
N ALA A 39 9.09 -24.72 18.32
CA ALA A 39 7.98 -23.78 18.34
C ALA A 39 8.16 -22.79 19.50
N LEU A 40 7.94 -21.51 19.24
CA LEU A 40 8.09 -20.41 20.18
C LEU A 40 6.78 -19.63 20.23
N PRO A 41 6.08 -19.60 21.37
CA PRO A 41 4.89 -18.78 21.52
C PRO A 41 5.16 -17.30 21.22
N ASN A 42 4.18 -16.60 20.65
CA ASN A 42 4.26 -15.15 20.45
C ASN A 42 4.03 -14.42 21.79
N ASP A 43 4.99 -14.59 22.72
CA ASP A 43 4.97 -14.13 24.11
C ASP A 43 6.32 -13.48 24.45
N GLU A 44 6.26 -12.29 25.05
CA GLU A 44 7.45 -11.50 25.36
C GLU A 44 8.42 -12.25 26.29
N ASN A 45 7.94 -12.91 27.34
CA ASN A 45 8.79 -13.59 28.30
C ASN A 45 9.51 -14.79 27.67
N LYS A 46 8.83 -15.52 26.78
CA LYS A 46 9.42 -16.64 26.04
C LYS A 46 10.50 -16.18 25.06
N LEU A 47 10.23 -15.07 24.39
CA LEU A 47 11.20 -14.43 23.48
C LEU A 47 12.43 -13.94 24.23
N ARG A 48 12.25 -13.26 25.36
CA ARG A 48 13.34 -12.81 26.24
C ARG A 48 14.17 -13.99 26.79
N SER A 49 13.51 -15.05 27.27
CA SER A 49 14.19 -16.25 27.76
C SER A 49 15.07 -16.87 26.67
N LEU A 50 14.55 -17.06 25.47
CA LEU A 50 15.33 -17.59 24.34
C LEU A 50 16.56 -16.73 24.04
N ILE A 51 16.38 -15.41 23.97
CA ILE A 51 17.48 -14.48 23.67
C ILE A 51 18.51 -14.53 24.79
N SER A 52 18.10 -14.54 26.07
CA SER A 52 18.99 -14.62 27.23
C SER A 52 19.81 -15.90 27.21
N ASP A 53 19.17 -17.05 26.93
CA ASP A 53 19.85 -18.35 26.86
C ASP A 53 20.87 -18.39 25.71
N LEU A 54 20.60 -17.74 24.60
CA LEU A 54 21.47 -17.73 23.42
C LEU A 54 22.62 -16.70 23.53
N LYS A 55 22.47 -15.64 24.32
CA LYS A 55 23.53 -14.63 24.55
C LYS A 55 24.83 -15.22 25.14
N GLN A 56 24.76 -16.34 25.87
CA GLN A 56 25.94 -17.04 26.35
C GLN A 56 26.85 -17.58 25.23
N HIS A 57 26.32 -17.74 24.04
CA HIS A 57 27.05 -18.20 22.85
C HIS A 57 27.66 -17.07 22.00
N GLY A 58 27.45 -15.81 22.38
CA GLY A 58 28.01 -14.63 21.73
C GLY A 58 26.97 -13.68 21.17
N GLN A 59 27.40 -12.80 20.28
CA GLN A 59 26.53 -11.80 19.66
C GLN A 59 25.51 -12.45 18.73
N ILE A 60 24.26 -12.00 18.86
CA ILE A 60 23.10 -12.57 18.16
C ILE A 60 22.68 -11.65 17.00
N LEU A 61 22.31 -12.27 15.88
CA LEU A 61 21.50 -11.68 14.83
C LEU A 61 20.18 -12.43 14.75
N LEU A 62 19.06 -11.75 14.99
CA LEU A 62 17.72 -12.29 14.82
C LEU A 62 17.16 -11.85 13.45
N VAL A 63 16.71 -12.81 12.65
CA VAL A 63 16.16 -12.56 11.32
C VAL A 63 14.75 -13.12 11.22
N VAL A 64 13.84 -12.30 10.75
CA VAL A 64 12.44 -12.65 10.48
C VAL A 64 12.15 -12.55 8.98
N ASP A 65 11.12 -13.24 8.50
CA ASP A 65 10.62 -13.12 7.12
C ASP A 65 9.56 -12.00 6.97
N GLN A 66 8.84 -11.66 8.04
CA GLN A 66 7.83 -10.62 8.10
C GLN A 66 8.00 -9.74 9.35
N PRO A 67 8.72 -8.61 9.26
CA PRO A 67 9.01 -7.78 10.42
C PRO A 67 7.84 -6.92 10.91
N ALA A 68 6.81 -6.74 10.09
CA ALA A 68 5.60 -6.00 10.43
C ALA A 68 4.46 -6.95 10.85
N ALA A 69 3.42 -6.42 11.46
CA ALA A 69 2.26 -7.17 11.95
C ALA A 69 2.68 -8.28 12.93
N ILE A 70 2.58 -9.55 12.54
CA ILE A 70 2.84 -10.70 13.41
C ILE A 70 4.30 -10.83 13.85
N GLY A 71 5.26 -10.27 13.12
CA GLY A 71 6.68 -10.24 13.47
C GLY A 71 7.10 -9.04 14.31
N ALA A 72 6.20 -8.13 14.62
CA ALA A 72 6.54 -6.89 15.35
C ALA A 72 7.04 -7.15 16.77
N LEU A 73 6.40 -8.05 17.52
CA LEU A 73 6.81 -8.37 18.90
C LEU A 73 8.20 -9.02 18.96
N PRO A 74 8.53 -10.09 18.21
CA PRO A 74 9.90 -10.62 18.19
C PRO A 74 10.96 -9.57 17.86
N VAL A 75 10.70 -8.70 16.89
CA VAL A 75 11.60 -7.60 16.53
C VAL A 75 11.78 -6.61 17.67
N ALA A 76 10.69 -6.18 18.31
CA ALA A 76 10.72 -5.23 19.42
C ALA A 76 11.49 -5.80 20.62
N VAL A 77 11.22 -7.06 20.99
CA VAL A 77 11.92 -7.75 22.08
C VAL A 77 13.41 -7.91 21.79
N ALA A 78 13.77 -8.38 20.57
CA ALA A 78 15.18 -8.52 20.21
C ALA A 78 15.94 -7.19 20.33
N ARG A 79 15.34 -6.10 19.88
CA ARG A 79 15.92 -4.76 20.00
C ARG A 79 16.06 -4.29 21.45
N SER A 80 15.03 -4.49 22.28
CA SER A 80 15.09 -4.12 23.70
C SER A 80 16.19 -4.90 24.44
N GLU A 81 16.55 -6.07 23.93
CA GLU A 81 17.66 -6.90 24.42
C GLU A 81 19.03 -6.55 23.79
N GLY A 82 19.10 -5.52 22.93
CA GLY A 82 20.35 -5.12 22.27
C GLY A 82 20.82 -6.09 21.17
N VAL A 83 19.92 -6.92 20.66
CA VAL A 83 20.21 -7.89 19.61
C VAL A 83 20.08 -7.23 18.22
N LEU A 84 21.02 -7.56 17.32
CA LEU A 84 20.92 -7.14 15.93
C LEU A 84 19.71 -7.78 15.25
N VAL A 85 18.97 -7.00 14.48
CA VAL A 85 17.77 -7.50 13.80
C VAL A 85 17.85 -7.23 12.32
N GLY A 86 17.59 -8.29 11.54
CA GLY A 86 17.44 -8.22 10.10
C GLY A 86 16.14 -8.86 9.61
N TYR A 87 15.83 -8.71 8.34
CA TYR A 87 14.77 -9.49 7.74
C TYR A 87 15.17 -10.04 6.38
N LEU A 88 14.67 -11.22 6.06
CA LEU A 88 14.83 -11.87 4.78
C LEU A 88 13.57 -11.66 3.95
N PRO A 89 13.61 -10.88 2.84
CA PRO A 89 12.42 -10.65 2.02
C PRO A 89 11.84 -11.97 1.49
N GLY A 90 10.53 -12.15 1.57
CA GLY A 90 9.86 -13.42 1.22
C GLY A 90 10.14 -13.93 -0.20
N LEU A 91 10.47 -13.06 -1.18
CA LEU A 91 10.92 -13.51 -2.49
C LEU A 91 12.36 -14.09 -2.44
N ALA A 92 13.24 -13.51 -1.62
CA ALA A 92 14.58 -14.03 -1.42
C ALA A 92 14.51 -15.37 -0.67
N MET A 93 13.71 -15.43 0.39
CA MET A 93 13.46 -16.66 1.14
C MET A 93 12.97 -17.80 0.25
N ARG A 94 11.97 -17.60 -0.62
CA ARG A 94 11.49 -18.61 -1.56
C ARG A 94 12.58 -19.10 -2.51
N ARG A 95 13.39 -18.19 -3.07
CA ARG A 95 14.48 -18.57 -3.97
C ARG A 95 15.58 -19.37 -3.29
N ILE A 96 15.84 -19.06 -2.00
CA ILE A 96 16.82 -19.81 -1.21
C ILE A 96 16.22 -21.17 -0.84
N ALA A 97 14.93 -21.22 -0.49
CA ALA A 97 14.22 -22.47 -0.22
C ALA A 97 14.27 -23.46 -1.42
N ASP A 98 14.17 -22.94 -2.65
CA ASP A 98 14.27 -23.72 -3.88
C ASP A 98 15.66 -24.39 -4.09
N LEU A 99 16.71 -23.92 -3.40
CA LEU A 99 18.05 -24.52 -3.42
C LEU A 99 18.18 -25.70 -2.46
N HIS A 100 17.25 -25.86 -1.53
CA HIS A 100 17.27 -26.95 -0.53
C HIS A 100 16.42 -28.13 -1.02
N ALA A 101 16.97 -29.33 -0.96
CA ALA A 101 16.27 -30.56 -1.38
C ALA A 101 15.00 -30.81 -0.55
N GLY A 102 13.94 -31.30 -1.22
CA GLY A 102 12.65 -31.67 -0.61
C GLY A 102 11.55 -30.63 -0.80
N GLU A 103 10.33 -31.09 -1.02
CA GLU A 103 9.15 -30.26 -1.29
C GLU A 103 8.30 -29.95 -0.03
N ALA A 104 8.63 -30.54 1.12
CA ALA A 104 7.88 -30.34 2.35
C ALA A 104 8.01 -28.87 2.82
N LYS A 105 6.88 -28.22 2.98
CA LYS A 105 6.79 -26.89 3.60
C LYS A 105 6.41 -27.05 5.07
N THR A 106 7.32 -26.66 5.96
CA THR A 106 7.08 -26.63 7.42
C THR A 106 7.73 -25.39 8.01
N ASP A 107 7.11 -24.83 9.03
CA ASP A 107 7.61 -23.63 9.74
C ASP A 107 9.04 -23.85 10.27
N ALA A 108 9.35 -25.06 10.73
CA ALA A 108 10.71 -25.45 11.17
C ALA A 108 11.74 -25.37 10.04
N ARG A 109 11.36 -25.80 8.85
CA ARG A 109 12.22 -25.72 7.67
C ARG A 109 12.41 -24.26 7.22
N ASP A 110 11.34 -23.49 7.22
CA ASP A 110 11.38 -22.09 6.83
C ASP A 110 12.24 -21.29 7.82
N ALA A 111 12.12 -21.50 9.12
CA ALA A 111 12.97 -20.91 10.15
C ALA A 111 14.45 -21.33 10.00
N ALA A 112 14.73 -22.62 9.67
CA ALA A 112 16.08 -23.09 9.44
C ALA A 112 16.72 -22.44 8.19
N ILE A 113 15.96 -22.29 7.10
CA ILE A 113 16.40 -21.58 5.89
C ILE A 113 16.72 -20.13 6.20
N ILE A 114 15.89 -19.44 6.99
CA ILE A 114 16.13 -18.06 7.41
C ILE A 114 17.43 -17.94 8.21
N ALA A 115 17.66 -18.86 9.19
CA ALA A 115 18.88 -18.86 9.99
C ALA A 115 20.13 -19.12 9.12
N GLU A 116 20.05 -20.09 8.21
CA GLU A 116 21.17 -20.43 7.32
C GLU A 116 21.45 -19.31 6.30
N ALA A 117 20.41 -18.67 5.76
CA ALA A 117 20.56 -17.48 4.93
C ALA A 117 21.20 -16.32 5.68
N ALA A 118 20.86 -16.13 6.96
CA ALA A 118 21.46 -15.12 7.81
C ALA A 118 22.98 -15.34 8.00
N ARG A 119 23.38 -16.60 8.11
CA ARG A 119 24.78 -17.00 8.31
C ARG A 119 25.60 -16.91 7.01
N THR A 120 25.04 -17.37 5.88
CA THR A 120 25.80 -17.60 4.63
C THR A 120 25.59 -16.52 3.58
N LEU A 121 24.48 -15.79 3.61
CA LEU A 121 24.07 -14.82 2.61
C LEU A 121 23.69 -13.46 3.26
N PRO A 122 24.56 -12.83 4.06
CA PRO A 122 24.22 -11.59 4.76
C PRO A 122 23.79 -10.46 3.81
N HIS A 123 24.27 -10.47 2.56
CA HIS A 123 23.85 -9.52 1.51
C HIS A 123 22.40 -9.71 1.04
N ALA A 124 21.76 -10.85 1.30
CA ALA A 124 20.34 -11.08 1.02
C ALA A 124 19.43 -10.49 2.10
N LEU A 125 19.98 -10.21 3.29
CA LEU A 125 19.26 -9.59 4.39
C LEU A 125 19.08 -8.09 4.15
N ARG A 126 18.06 -7.55 4.79
CA ARG A 126 17.82 -6.11 4.88
C ARG A 126 17.83 -5.67 6.32
N THR A 127 18.54 -4.59 6.59
CA THR A 127 18.55 -3.98 7.92
C THR A 127 17.17 -3.35 8.19
N LEU A 128 16.63 -3.67 9.36
CA LEU A 128 15.48 -2.97 9.89
C LEU A 128 16.00 -1.75 10.64
N LYS A 129 15.97 -0.58 10.00
CA LYS A 129 16.09 0.67 10.75
C LYS A 129 14.96 0.72 11.76
N LEU A 130 15.25 1.26 12.96
CA LEU A 130 14.20 1.64 13.90
C LEU A 130 13.19 2.47 13.09
N ALA A 131 12.03 1.89 12.81
CA ALA A 131 10.92 2.71 12.39
C ALA A 131 10.73 3.68 13.55
N ASP A 132 10.91 4.98 13.29
CA ASP A 132 10.45 6.00 14.19
C ASP A 132 9.02 5.60 14.59
N GLU A 133 8.69 5.64 15.86
CA GLU A 133 7.36 5.29 16.36
C GLU A 133 6.27 6.01 15.55
N GLN A 134 6.54 7.25 15.18
CA GLN A 134 5.71 8.06 14.30
C GLN A 134 5.49 7.41 12.92
N ILE A 135 6.52 6.78 12.35
CA ILE A 135 6.38 6.09 11.04
C ILE A 135 5.62 4.78 11.19
N ALA A 136 5.78 4.06 12.30
CA ALA A 136 5.02 2.85 12.59
C ALA A 136 3.53 3.16 12.71
N GLU A 137 3.17 4.20 13.49
CA GLU A 137 1.80 4.69 13.60
C GLU A 137 1.24 5.14 12.24
N LEU A 138 2.01 5.94 11.50
CA LEU A 138 1.63 6.41 10.17
C LEU A 138 1.41 5.25 9.20
N SER A 139 2.24 4.20 9.27
CA SER A 139 2.10 2.99 8.45
C SER A 139 0.80 2.25 8.75
N MET A 140 0.43 2.14 10.02
CA MET A 140 -0.81 1.51 10.45
C MET A 140 -2.04 2.30 9.94
N LEU A 141 -2.04 3.61 10.09
CA LEU A 141 -3.13 4.47 9.60
C LEU A 141 -3.24 4.45 8.07
N CYS A 142 -2.12 4.48 7.37
CA CYS A 142 -2.10 4.37 5.90
C CYS A 142 -2.61 3.00 5.43
N GLY A 143 -2.28 1.91 6.13
CA GLY A 143 -2.82 0.58 5.86
C GLY A 143 -4.33 0.55 6.04
N PHE A 144 -4.83 1.12 7.12
CA PHE A 144 -6.26 1.20 7.38
C PHE A 144 -7.01 2.06 6.33
N ASP A 145 -6.45 3.20 5.88
CA ASP A 145 -7.05 3.96 4.75
C ASP A 145 -7.12 3.13 3.46
N ASP A 146 -6.11 2.30 3.17
CA ASP A 146 -6.13 1.41 2.00
C ASP A 146 -7.27 0.38 2.11
N ASP A 147 -7.48 -0.21 3.29
CA ASP A 147 -8.57 -1.16 3.54
C ASP A 147 -9.94 -0.48 3.39
N LEU A 148 -10.12 0.70 3.96
CA LEU A 148 -11.34 1.50 3.80
C LEU A 148 -11.57 1.89 2.33
N ALA A 149 -10.51 2.19 1.57
CA ALA A 149 -10.62 2.48 0.13
C ALA A 149 -11.08 1.26 -0.68
N ALA A 150 -10.58 0.08 -0.34
CA ALA A 150 -10.99 -1.17 -0.96
C ALA A 150 -12.47 -1.48 -0.66
N GLN A 151 -12.89 -1.35 0.61
CA GLN A 151 -14.28 -1.53 1.03
C GLN A 151 -15.23 -0.52 0.37
N THR A 152 -14.82 0.75 0.27
CA THR A 152 -15.56 1.82 -0.45
C THR A 152 -15.78 1.43 -1.91
N THR A 153 -14.75 0.93 -2.58
CA THR A 153 -14.84 0.48 -3.98
C THR A 153 -15.77 -0.73 -4.10
N GLN A 154 -15.67 -1.68 -3.19
CA GLN A 154 -16.53 -2.86 -3.16
C GLN A 154 -18.01 -2.48 -2.96
N ALA A 155 -18.31 -1.62 -1.98
CA ALA A 155 -19.67 -1.16 -1.71
C ALA A 155 -20.26 -0.41 -2.92
N SER A 156 -19.48 0.48 -3.55
CA SER A 156 -19.88 1.20 -4.77
C SER A 156 -20.20 0.24 -5.92
N ASN A 157 -19.35 -0.76 -6.15
CA ASN A 157 -19.57 -1.75 -7.21
C ASN A 157 -20.80 -2.62 -6.93
N ARG A 158 -21.09 -2.95 -5.67
CA ARG A 158 -22.31 -3.69 -5.28
C ARG A 158 -23.56 -2.87 -5.53
N ILE A 159 -23.57 -1.58 -5.19
CA ILE A 159 -24.69 -0.66 -5.49
C ILE A 159 -24.91 -0.59 -6.99
N ARG A 160 -23.86 -0.39 -7.79
CA ARG A 160 -23.95 -0.36 -9.25
C ARG A 160 -24.47 -1.65 -9.82
N GLY A 161 -23.97 -2.80 -9.34
CA GLY A 161 -24.44 -4.12 -9.78
C GLY A 161 -25.93 -4.32 -9.51
N LEU A 162 -26.44 -3.94 -8.32
CA LEU A 162 -27.85 -4.01 -8.01
C LEU A 162 -28.69 -3.06 -8.89
N LEU A 163 -28.25 -1.81 -9.05
CA LEU A 163 -28.94 -0.86 -9.93
C LEU A 163 -28.95 -1.35 -11.39
N THR A 164 -27.85 -1.89 -11.89
CA THR A 164 -27.80 -2.50 -13.24
C THR A 164 -28.78 -3.64 -13.39
N GLN A 165 -28.92 -4.47 -12.36
CA GLN A 165 -29.83 -5.62 -12.37
C GLN A 165 -31.30 -5.20 -12.40
N ILE A 166 -31.71 -4.22 -11.59
CA ILE A 166 -33.12 -3.85 -11.43
C ILE A 166 -33.57 -2.71 -12.35
N HIS A 167 -32.64 -1.76 -12.68
CA HIS A 167 -32.96 -0.57 -13.44
C HIS A 167 -31.71 0.04 -14.12
N PRO A 168 -31.26 -0.52 -15.27
CA PRO A 168 -30.02 -0.07 -15.94
C PRO A 168 -29.99 1.42 -16.31
N ALA A 169 -31.14 2.01 -16.69
CA ALA A 169 -31.21 3.43 -17.00
C ALA A 169 -30.90 4.29 -15.78
N LEU A 170 -31.41 3.91 -14.61
CA LEU A 170 -31.14 4.60 -13.34
C LEU A 170 -29.67 4.44 -12.92
N GLU A 171 -29.05 3.28 -13.17
CA GLU A 171 -27.62 3.07 -12.92
C GLU A 171 -26.77 4.04 -13.74
N ARG A 172 -27.08 4.22 -15.01
CA ARG A 172 -26.34 5.18 -15.87
C ARG A 172 -26.34 6.60 -15.33
N VAL A 173 -27.40 6.99 -14.62
CA VAL A 173 -27.52 8.33 -14.00
C VAL A 173 -26.85 8.40 -12.63
N LEU A 174 -27.11 7.44 -11.75
CA LEU A 174 -26.66 7.45 -10.35
C LEU A 174 -25.27 6.86 -10.18
N GLY A 175 -24.92 5.80 -10.92
CA GLY A 175 -23.69 5.04 -10.77
C GLY A 175 -22.41 5.89 -10.87
N PRO A 176 -22.27 6.78 -11.86
CA PRO A 176 -21.12 7.69 -11.96
C PRO A 176 -21.04 8.73 -10.83
N ARG A 177 -22.11 8.89 -10.05
CA ARG A 177 -22.26 9.90 -9.01
C ARG A 177 -22.45 9.32 -7.62
N LEU A 178 -22.15 8.04 -7.40
CA LEU A 178 -22.22 7.39 -6.08
C LEU A 178 -21.24 7.97 -5.07
N ASP A 179 -20.31 8.81 -5.50
CA ASP A 179 -19.45 9.59 -4.63
C ASP A 179 -20.13 10.85 -4.09
N HIS A 180 -21.29 11.23 -4.60
CA HIS A 180 -21.99 12.45 -4.19
C HIS A 180 -22.95 12.17 -3.02
N PRO A 181 -22.88 12.94 -1.88
CA PRO A 181 -23.75 12.71 -0.72
C PRO A 181 -25.24 12.72 -1.05
N ALA A 182 -25.69 13.59 -1.97
CA ALA A 182 -27.11 13.67 -2.37
C ALA A 182 -27.62 12.37 -3.01
N VAL A 183 -26.75 11.65 -3.75
CA VAL A 183 -27.11 10.37 -4.38
C VAL A 183 -27.25 9.28 -3.32
N LEU A 184 -26.33 9.25 -2.38
CA LEU A 184 -26.37 8.27 -1.29
C LEU A 184 -27.56 8.51 -0.35
N ASP A 185 -27.86 9.76 0.00
CA ASP A 185 -29.06 10.11 0.78
C ASP A 185 -30.35 9.70 0.03
N LEU A 186 -30.37 9.93 -1.30
CA LEU A 186 -31.51 9.52 -2.14
C LEU A 186 -31.71 7.99 -2.11
N LEU A 187 -30.66 7.21 -2.33
CA LEU A 187 -30.71 5.74 -2.31
C LEU A 187 -31.05 5.18 -0.93
N GLN A 188 -30.68 5.86 0.14
CA GLN A 188 -31.04 5.48 1.50
C GLN A 188 -32.54 5.67 1.79
N ARG A 189 -33.11 6.79 1.33
CA ARG A 189 -34.51 7.13 1.61
C ARG A 189 -35.50 6.51 0.62
N TYR A 190 -35.09 6.41 -0.64
CA TYR A 190 -35.95 5.95 -1.75
C TYR A 190 -35.30 4.81 -2.51
N PRO A 191 -35.27 3.61 -1.91
CA PRO A 191 -34.43 2.50 -2.40
C PRO A 191 -34.98 1.75 -3.61
N SER A 192 -36.21 2.06 -4.07
CA SER A 192 -36.77 1.40 -5.25
C SER A 192 -37.13 2.42 -6.35
N PRO A 193 -37.06 2.02 -7.62
CA PRO A 193 -37.49 2.87 -8.73
C PRO A 193 -38.92 3.42 -8.59
N GLU A 194 -39.82 2.59 -8.06
CA GLU A 194 -41.22 2.99 -7.80
C GLU A 194 -41.34 4.10 -6.75
N LYS A 195 -40.59 3.99 -5.64
CA LYS A 195 -40.56 5.03 -4.61
C LYS A 195 -39.97 6.33 -5.15
N LEU A 196 -38.94 6.24 -5.99
CA LEU A 196 -38.37 7.43 -6.67
C LEU A 196 -39.37 8.06 -7.63
N ALA A 197 -40.07 7.26 -8.42
CA ALA A 197 -41.11 7.72 -9.36
C ALA A 197 -42.26 8.41 -8.65
N SER A 198 -42.70 7.87 -7.49
CA SER A 198 -43.80 8.43 -6.71
C SER A 198 -43.55 9.84 -6.13
N LEU A 199 -42.28 10.25 -6.04
CA LEU A 199 -41.93 11.60 -5.59
C LEU A 199 -42.25 12.67 -6.64
N GLY A 200 -42.09 12.33 -7.91
CA GLY A 200 -42.12 13.27 -9.02
C GLY A 200 -40.91 14.22 -9.05
N GLU A 201 -40.64 14.77 -10.23
CA GLU A 201 -39.43 15.56 -10.50
C GLU A 201 -39.25 16.77 -9.55
N LYS A 202 -40.32 17.50 -9.25
CA LYS A 202 -40.27 18.69 -8.38
C LYS A 202 -39.78 18.37 -6.96
N LYS A 203 -40.29 17.28 -6.36
CA LYS A 203 -39.87 16.85 -4.99
C LYS A 203 -38.47 16.24 -5.03
N LEU A 204 -38.12 15.49 -6.07
CA LEU A 204 -36.76 15.01 -6.29
C LEU A 204 -35.74 16.15 -6.35
N ALA A 205 -36.05 17.19 -7.16
CA ALA A 205 -35.20 18.37 -7.27
C ALA A 205 -35.04 19.07 -5.92
N ALA A 206 -36.14 19.27 -5.16
CA ALA A 206 -36.09 19.88 -3.85
C ALA A 206 -35.23 19.09 -2.85
N GLN A 207 -35.30 17.75 -2.87
CA GLN A 207 -34.47 16.88 -2.03
C GLN A 207 -32.99 16.96 -2.41
N LEU A 208 -32.69 16.80 -3.71
CA LEU A 208 -31.33 16.81 -4.21
C LEU A 208 -30.64 18.16 -4.03
N CYS A 209 -31.38 19.28 -4.20
CA CYS A 209 -30.83 20.63 -4.04
C CYS A 209 -30.39 20.94 -2.60
N LYS A 210 -30.90 20.24 -1.59
CA LYS A 210 -30.42 20.40 -0.20
C LYS A 210 -28.93 20.08 -0.04
N LEU A 211 -28.46 19.05 -0.72
CA LEU A 211 -27.06 18.58 -0.67
C LEU A 211 -26.28 18.88 -1.95
N ALA A 212 -26.96 19.23 -3.04
CA ALA A 212 -26.39 19.50 -4.34
C ALA A 212 -27.06 20.71 -5.04
N PRO A 213 -26.90 21.95 -4.53
CA PRO A 213 -27.63 23.12 -5.04
C PRO A 213 -27.45 23.37 -6.54
N ARG A 214 -26.25 23.14 -7.07
CA ARG A 214 -25.91 23.37 -8.48
C ARG A 214 -26.32 22.22 -9.41
N LEU A 215 -26.31 20.99 -8.90
CA LEU A 215 -26.53 19.76 -9.67
C LEU A 215 -27.96 19.23 -9.52
N GLY A 216 -28.64 19.50 -8.41
CA GLY A 216 -29.86 18.83 -7.98
C GLY A 216 -31.00 18.91 -8.99
N LYS A 217 -31.24 20.07 -9.60
CA LYS A 217 -32.32 20.21 -10.62
C LYS A 217 -32.05 19.34 -11.85
N ARG A 218 -30.83 19.39 -12.40
CA ARG A 218 -30.45 18.59 -13.57
C ARG A 218 -30.50 17.09 -13.25
N LEU A 219 -29.99 16.71 -12.10
CA LEU A 219 -29.98 15.30 -11.66
C LEU A 219 -31.41 14.78 -11.44
N ALA A 220 -32.35 15.60 -10.97
CA ALA A 220 -33.74 15.23 -10.84
C ALA A 220 -34.41 14.97 -12.19
N ALA A 221 -34.15 15.81 -13.19
CA ALA A 221 -34.62 15.61 -14.55
C ALA A 221 -34.02 14.34 -15.18
N ASP A 222 -32.69 14.12 -15.04
CA ASP A 222 -32.01 12.92 -15.52
C ASP A 222 -32.62 11.64 -14.89
N ILE A 223 -32.94 11.69 -13.57
CA ILE A 223 -33.58 10.56 -12.85
C ILE A 223 -35.01 10.35 -13.35
N ALA A 224 -35.82 11.41 -13.49
CA ALA A 224 -37.19 11.31 -13.97
C ALA A 224 -37.24 10.70 -15.37
N GLN A 225 -36.36 11.13 -16.26
CA GLN A 225 -36.22 10.56 -17.60
C GLN A 225 -35.84 9.08 -17.53
N ALA A 226 -34.82 8.71 -16.74
CA ALA A 226 -34.39 7.33 -16.59
C ALA A 226 -35.53 6.42 -16.06
N LEU A 227 -36.34 6.92 -15.13
CA LEU A 227 -37.49 6.18 -14.60
C LEU A 227 -38.58 5.96 -15.67
N ALA A 228 -38.76 6.91 -16.59
CA ALA A 228 -39.69 6.77 -17.68
C ALA A 228 -39.25 5.77 -18.78
N GLU A 229 -37.95 5.51 -18.90
CA GLU A 229 -37.39 4.55 -19.87
C GLU A 229 -37.70 3.09 -19.53
N GLN A 230 -38.05 2.76 -18.28
CA GLN A 230 -38.33 1.39 -17.84
C GLN A 230 -39.61 1.34 -17.04
N THR A 231 -40.64 0.70 -17.59
CA THR A 231 -41.93 0.46 -16.94
C THR A 231 -42.07 -0.93 -16.36
N VAL A 232 -41.22 -1.87 -16.80
CA VAL A 232 -41.23 -3.26 -16.32
C VAL A 232 -40.46 -3.38 -15.02
N VAL A 233 -41.10 -3.99 -14.05
CA VAL A 233 -40.46 -4.32 -12.75
C VAL A 233 -39.73 -5.66 -12.87
N VAL A 234 -38.42 -5.64 -12.64
CA VAL A 234 -37.57 -6.83 -12.72
C VAL A 234 -37.74 -7.67 -11.44
N PRO A 235 -37.85 -9.02 -11.55
CA PRO A 235 -37.82 -9.88 -10.36
C PRO A 235 -36.61 -9.62 -9.48
N GLY A 236 -36.83 -9.53 -8.17
CA GLY A 236 -35.77 -9.20 -7.18
C GLY A 236 -35.70 -7.71 -6.80
N THR A 237 -36.46 -6.82 -7.44
CA THR A 237 -36.50 -5.38 -7.10
C THR A 237 -36.86 -5.15 -5.62
N ASN A 238 -37.77 -5.93 -5.04
CA ASN A 238 -38.14 -5.82 -3.62
C ASN A 238 -36.96 -6.20 -2.70
N ALA A 239 -36.19 -7.21 -3.05
CA ALA A 239 -35.00 -7.59 -2.30
C ALA A 239 -33.91 -6.52 -2.43
N ALA A 240 -33.70 -6.00 -3.64
CA ALA A 240 -32.77 -4.88 -3.87
C ALA A 240 -33.15 -3.64 -3.07
N ALA A 241 -34.44 -3.34 -2.93
CA ALA A 241 -34.94 -2.22 -2.12
C ALA A 241 -34.64 -2.37 -0.61
N VAL A 242 -34.39 -3.59 -0.13
CA VAL A 242 -33.93 -3.86 1.24
C VAL A 242 -32.41 -3.70 1.37
N VAL A 243 -31.67 -4.07 0.32
CA VAL A 243 -30.19 -4.10 0.35
C VAL A 243 -29.59 -2.74 0.02
N LEU A 244 -30.13 -2.01 -0.96
CA LEU A 244 -29.59 -0.72 -1.41
C LEU A 244 -29.40 0.32 -0.30
N PRO A 245 -30.39 0.56 0.61
CA PRO A 245 -30.21 1.53 1.69
C PRO A 245 -29.07 1.17 2.64
N ARG A 246 -28.90 -0.14 2.91
CA ARG A 246 -27.84 -0.64 3.78
C ARG A 246 -26.47 -0.42 3.16
N LEU A 247 -26.33 -0.68 1.86
CA LEU A 247 -25.08 -0.40 1.12
C LEU A 247 -24.81 1.09 1.01
N ALA A 248 -25.84 1.91 0.79
CA ALA A 248 -25.69 3.37 0.76
C ALA A 248 -25.22 3.90 2.13
N LEU A 249 -25.81 3.44 3.23
CA LEU A 249 -25.39 3.80 4.59
C LEU A 249 -23.97 3.32 4.87
N GLN A 250 -23.62 2.09 4.48
CA GLN A 250 -22.28 1.55 4.61
C GLN A 250 -21.27 2.43 3.86
N LEU A 251 -21.59 2.84 2.63
CA LEU A 251 -20.72 3.69 1.82
C LEU A 251 -20.52 5.08 2.45
N ILE A 252 -21.58 5.67 3.02
CA ILE A 252 -21.51 6.94 3.77
C ILE A 252 -20.57 6.79 4.96
N THR A 253 -20.73 5.72 5.76
CA THR A 253 -19.91 5.46 6.94
C THR A 253 -18.43 5.24 6.58
N LEU A 254 -18.15 4.44 5.56
CA LEU A 254 -16.79 4.20 5.08
C LEU A 254 -16.10 5.50 4.63
N ARG A 255 -16.82 6.38 3.98
CA ARG A 255 -16.29 7.67 3.54
C ARG A 255 -15.98 8.58 4.72
N LYS A 256 -16.89 8.67 5.69
CA LYS A 256 -16.66 9.43 6.91
C LYS A 256 -15.42 8.93 7.66
N GLN A 257 -15.28 7.62 7.83
CA GLN A 257 -14.09 7.01 8.45
C GLN A 257 -12.81 7.35 7.66
N ARG A 258 -12.86 7.34 6.32
CA ARG A 258 -11.71 7.73 5.50
C ARG A 258 -11.32 9.20 5.66
N ASP A 259 -12.30 10.09 5.79
CA ASP A 259 -12.04 11.50 6.01
C ASP A 259 -11.41 11.73 7.41
N GLU A 260 -11.89 11.02 8.43
CA GLU A 260 -11.33 11.04 9.79
C GLU A 260 -9.89 10.52 9.80
N VAL A 261 -9.63 9.36 9.19
CA VAL A 261 -8.27 8.79 9.08
C VAL A 261 -7.34 9.70 8.27
N ALA A 262 -7.85 10.37 7.23
CA ALA A 262 -7.05 11.32 6.45
C ALA A 262 -6.55 12.50 7.29
N LEU A 263 -7.37 13.01 8.23
CA LEU A 263 -6.96 14.05 9.16
C LEU A 263 -5.88 13.57 10.14
N GLU A 264 -6.03 12.35 10.66
CA GLU A 264 -5.02 11.73 11.54
C GLU A 264 -3.67 11.52 10.81
N VAL A 265 -3.72 11.04 9.57
CA VAL A 265 -2.53 10.91 8.71
C VAL A 265 -1.90 12.28 8.47
N GLU A 266 -2.71 13.30 8.16
CA GLU A 266 -2.21 14.65 7.91
C GLU A 266 -1.46 15.22 9.12
N GLN A 267 -2.03 15.12 10.32
CA GLN A 267 -1.41 15.63 11.55
C GLN A 267 -0.04 14.97 11.79
N ARG A 268 0.07 13.64 11.64
CA ARG A 268 1.33 12.92 11.86
C ARG A 268 2.37 13.22 10.79
N VAL A 269 1.93 13.37 9.55
CA VAL A 269 2.83 13.73 8.44
C VAL A 269 3.38 15.13 8.61
N LEU A 270 2.54 16.09 9.00
CA LEU A 270 2.95 17.48 9.24
C LEU A 270 4.01 17.60 10.34
N ALA A 271 3.93 16.75 11.37
CA ALA A 271 4.88 16.72 12.48
C ALA A 271 6.24 16.08 12.10
N HIS A 272 6.33 15.37 10.97
CA HIS A 272 7.54 14.66 10.60
C HIS A 272 8.61 15.59 10.00
N PRO A 273 9.90 15.53 10.43
CA PRO A 273 10.97 16.44 9.98
C PRO A 273 11.19 16.47 8.46
N LEU A 274 10.97 15.34 7.77
CA LEU A 274 11.10 15.26 6.30
C LEU A 274 9.89 15.83 5.54
N TYR A 275 8.80 16.18 6.21
CA TYR A 275 7.61 16.68 5.52
C TYR A 275 7.87 17.96 4.70
N PRO A 276 8.49 19.01 5.26
CA PRO A 276 8.80 20.23 4.49
C PRO A 276 9.71 19.93 3.31
N VAL A 277 10.69 19.02 3.49
CA VAL A 277 11.59 18.58 2.42
C VAL A 277 10.80 17.94 1.28
N LEU A 278 9.97 16.96 1.58
CA LEU A 278 9.21 16.23 0.58
C LEU A 278 8.23 17.12 -0.18
N THR A 279 7.52 17.99 0.53
CA THR A 279 6.47 18.86 -0.04
C THR A 279 7.04 20.07 -0.79
N SER A 280 8.33 20.38 -0.65
CA SER A 280 9.00 21.37 -1.48
C SER A 280 9.02 20.97 -2.96
N MET A 281 8.89 19.67 -3.26
CA MET A 281 8.84 19.19 -4.63
C MET A 281 7.43 19.36 -5.23
N PRO A 282 7.24 20.08 -6.34
CA PRO A 282 5.92 20.26 -6.96
C PRO A 282 5.16 18.95 -7.17
N GLY A 283 3.89 18.90 -6.79
CA GLY A 283 3.04 17.72 -6.93
C GLY A 283 3.23 16.66 -5.84
N VAL A 284 4.01 16.93 -4.79
CA VAL A 284 4.06 16.14 -3.56
C VAL A 284 3.19 16.81 -2.52
N GLY A 285 2.03 16.22 -2.23
CA GLY A 285 1.14 16.64 -1.15
C GLY A 285 1.22 15.67 0.03
N VAL A 286 0.41 15.91 1.07
CA VAL A 286 0.34 15.13 2.32
C VAL A 286 0.27 13.62 2.05
N ARG A 287 -0.66 13.16 1.22
CA ARG A 287 -0.83 11.72 0.92
C ARG A 287 0.39 11.09 0.24
N THR A 288 1.07 11.83 -0.64
CA THR A 288 2.29 11.34 -1.27
C THR A 288 3.44 11.31 -0.27
N ALA A 289 3.58 12.35 0.57
CA ALA A 289 4.56 12.40 1.64
C ALA A 289 4.36 11.24 2.63
N ALA A 290 3.11 10.98 3.06
CA ALA A 290 2.78 9.84 3.92
C ALA A 290 3.29 8.53 3.33
N ARG A 291 3.04 8.27 2.05
CA ARG A 291 3.52 7.05 1.36
C ARG A 291 5.03 7.00 1.22
N LEU A 292 5.69 8.11 0.95
CA LEU A 292 7.15 8.16 0.92
C LEU A 292 7.74 7.86 2.30
N LEU A 293 7.18 8.41 3.36
CA LEU A 293 7.63 8.16 4.72
C LEU A 293 7.44 6.68 5.12
N THR A 294 6.26 6.13 4.90
CA THR A 294 5.93 4.75 5.31
C THR A 294 6.63 3.68 4.47
N GLU A 295 6.84 3.94 3.18
CA GLU A 295 7.38 2.93 2.27
C GLU A 295 8.89 3.07 2.00
N VAL A 296 9.46 4.25 2.24
CA VAL A 296 10.84 4.55 1.88
C VAL A 296 11.71 4.87 3.10
N ALA A 297 11.24 5.72 4.02
CA ALA A 297 12.09 6.22 5.11
C ALA A 297 12.60 5.11 6.05
N CYS A 298 11.80 4.05 6.26
CA CYS A 298 12.20 2.91 7.09
C CYS A 298 13.07 1.87 6.37
N ARG A 299 13.44 2.10 5.11
CA ARG A 299 14.17 1.13 4.30
C ARG A 299 15.47 1.73 3.81
N ALA A 300 16.53 0.93 3.83
CA ALA A 300 17.79 1.31 3.19
C ALA A 300 17.71 0.98 1.69
N PHE A 301 17.95 1.98 0.86
CA PHE A 301 18.10 1.80 -0.59
C PHE A 301 19.51 2.21 -0.99
N ALA A 302 20.25 1.31 -1.61
CA ALA A 302 21.62 1.58 -2.05
C ALA A 302 21.68 2.65 -3.17
N SER A 303 20.59 2.85 -3.91
CA SER A 303 20.52 3.86 -4.96
C SER A 303 19.10 4.22 -5.35
N ALA A 304 18.92 5.34 -6.03
CA ALA A 304 17.65 5.73 -6.64
C ALA A 304 17.12 4.67 -7.63
N ALA A 305 18.01 3.95 -8.31
CA ALA A 305 17.62 2.85 -9.21
C ALA A 305 16.99 1.68 -8.43
N HIS A 306 17.51 1.34 -7.25
CA HIS A 306 16.92 0.34 -6.37
C HIS A 306 15.54 0.78 -5.87
N LEU A 307 15.39 2.04 -5.45
CA LEU A 307 14.09 2.59 -5.06
C LEU A 307 13.08 2.53 -6.21
N ALA A 308 13.48 2.88 -7.42
CA ALA A 308 12.61 2.82 -8.59
C ALA A 308 12.22 1.39 -8.97
N ALA A 309 13.13 0.44 -8.83
CA ALA A 309 12.86 -0.98 -9.04
C ALA A 309 11.87 -1.50 -7.97
N TYR A 310 12.07 -1.12 -6.70
CA TYR A 310 11.16 -1.42 -5.61
C TYR A 310 9.76 -0.83 -5.85
N ALA A 311 9.68 0.41 -6.32
CA ALA A 311 8.40 1.05 -6.68
C ALA A 311 7.79 0.47 -7.98
N GLY A 312 8.49 -0.41 -8.71
CA GLY A 312 8.02 -0.94 -9.99
C GLY A 312 7.96 0.10 -11.11
N LEU A 313 8.75 1.17 -11.01
CA LEU A 313 8.88 2.23 -12.03
C LEU A 313 9.98 1.92 -13.04
N ALA A 314 10.96 1.09 -12.67
CA ALA A 314 12.01 0.66 -13.58
C ALA A 314 11.46 -0.36 -14.58
N PRO A 315 11.79 -0.24 -15.88
CA PRO A 315 11.45 -1.26 -16.86
C PRO A 315 12.21 -2.56 -16.57
N VAL A 316 11.62 -3.67 -16.98
CA VAL A 316 12.27 -4.98 -16.93
C VAL A 316 12.82 -5.30 -18.31
N THR A 317 14.13 -5.37 -18.41
CA THR A 317 14.81 -5.83 -19.62
C THR A 317 14.66 -7.34 -19.75
N ARG A 318 14.12 -7.79 -20.87
CA ARG A 318 14.12 -9.21 -21.25
C ARG A 318 15.01 -9.36 -22.48
N ARG A 319 16.11 -10.05 -22.31
CA ARG A 319 17.02 -10.41 -23.40
C ARG A 319 17.34 -11.88 -23.31
N SER A 320 17.08 -12.62 -24.39
CA SER A 320 17.46 -14.02 -24.52
C SER A 320 17.95 -14.21 -25.95
N GLY A 321 19.25 -14.36 -26.12
CA GLY A 321 19.89 -14.53 -27.42
C GLY A 321 19.56 -13.43 -28.43
N SER A 322 19.28 -13.80 -29.66
CA SER A 322 18.87 -12.89 -30.75
C SER A 322 17.37 -12.64 -30.84
N SER A 323 16.52 -13.46 -30.17
CA SER A 323 15.09 -13.53 -30.43
C SER A 323 14.23 -12.65 -29.51
N ILE A 324 14.72 -12.29 -28.32
CA ILE A 324 13.96 -11.47 -27.38
C ILE A 324 14.79 -10.23 -27.02
N ARG A 325 14.38 -9.08 -27.54
CA ARG A 325 14.94 -7.78 -27.17
C ARG A 325 13.80 -6.83 -26.85
N GLY A 326 13.71 -6.36 -25.59
CA GLY A 326 12.70 -5.37 -25.23
C GLY A 326 12.71 -5.00 -23.77
N GLU A 327 12.22 -3.79 -23.50
CA GLU A 327 11.90 -3.30 -22.16
C GLU A 327 10.39 -3.42 -21.93
N HIS A 328 10.02 -4.08 -20.85
CA HIS A 328 8.63 -4.30 -20.49
C HIS A 328 8.29 -3.60 -19.17
N PRO A 329 7.03 -3.13 -19.00
CA PRO A 329 6.60 -2.57 -17.72
C PRO A 329 6.72 -3.62 -16.61
N SER A 330 7.28 -3.22 -15.46
CA SER A 330 7.30 -4.09 -14.29
C SER A 330 5.86 -4.31 -13.79
N ARG A 331 5.46 -5.58 -13.65
CA ARG A 331 4.21 -5.99 -12.97
C ARG A 331 4.44 -6.25 -11.47
N ARG A 332 5.71 -6.23 -11.03
CA ARG A 332 6.16 -6.42 -9.64
C ARG A 332 6.44 -5.07 -9.00
N GLY A 333 6.74 -5.07 -7.71
CA GLY A 333 7.08 -3.89 -6.94
C GLY A 333 5.94 -3.41 -6.03
N ASN A 334 6.23 -2.40 -5.25
CA ASN A 334 5.29 -1.81 -4.30
C ASN A 334 4.23 -0.98 -5.04
N LYS A 335 3.01 -1.49 -5.09
CA LYS A 335 1.90 -0.88 -5.83
C LYS A 335 1.44 0.44 -5.20
N ALA A 336 1.48 0.56 -3.87
CA ALA A 336 1.09 1.76 -3.15
C ALA A 336 2.06 2.91 -3.45
N LEU A 337 3.36 2.64 -3.36
CA LEU A 337 4.40 3.61 -3.71
C LEU A 337 4.36 3.99 -5.20
N LYS A 338 4.18 3.01 -6.09
CA LYS A 338 4.01 3.26 -7.53
C LYS A 338 2.87 4.22 -7.80
N ARG A 339 1.71 3.98 -7.17
CA ARG A 339 0.52 4.83 -7.31
C ARG A 339 0.78 6.24 -6.78
N ALA A 340 1.42 6.38 -5.61
CA ALA A 340 1.75 7.68 -5.04
C ALA A 340 2.68 8.49 -5.94
N LEU A 341 3.75 7.88 -6.46
CA LEU A 341 4.67 8.53 -7.38
C LEU A 341 4.05 8.87 -8.74
N PHE A 342 3.14 8.02 -9.24
CA PHE A 342 2.38 8.30 -10.46
C PHE A 342 1.44 9.50 -10.28
N LEU A 343 0.68 9.55 -9.18
CA LEU A 343 -0.22 10.66 -8.87
C LEU A 343 0.56 11.97 -8.61
N SER A 344 1.71 11.88 -7.95
CA SER A 344 2.61 13.01 -7.79
C SER A 344 3.12 13.54 -9.15
N ALA A 345 3.48 12.65 -10.07
CA ALA A 345 3.88 13.05 -11.41
C ALA A 345 2.73 13.70 -12.20
N PHE A 346 1.52 13.18 -12.05
CA PHE A 346 0.33 13.78 -12.66
C PHE A 346 0.04 15.19 -12.11
N ALA A 347 0.07 15.35 -10.78
CA ALA A 347 -0.11 16.65 -10.12
C ALA A 347 0.98 17.67 -10.53
N ALA A 348 2.22 17.18 -10.73
CA ALA A 348 3.35 17.99 -11.16
C ALA A 348 3.25 18.50 -12.61
N LEU A 349 2.28 18.10 -13.40
CA LEU A 349 2.06 18.66 -14.74
C LEU A 349 1.69 20.15 -14.73
N ARG A 350 1.39 20.71 -13.57
CA ARG A 350 1.21 22.17 -13.37
C ARG A 350 2.55 22.92 -13.32
N ASP A 351 3.62 22.21 -12.95
CA ASP A 351 4.98 22.75 -12.92
C ASP A 351 5.58 22.76 -14.33
N PRO A 352 6.15 23.92 -14.78
CA PRO A 352 6.66 24.07 -16.14
C PRO A 352 7.73 23.03 -16.53
N LEU A 353 8.67 22.73 -15.63
CA LEU A 353 9.76 21.76 -15.89
C LEU A 353 9.23 20.33 -16.05
N SER A 354 8.33 19.92 -15.18
CA SER A 354 7.68 18.63 -15.24
C SER A 354 6.83 18.50 -16.51
N ARG A 355 6.12 19.55 -16.88
CA ARG A 355 5.32 19.61 -18.09
C ARG A 355 6.16 19.53 -19.36
N ALA A 356 7.26 20.28 -19.41
CA ALA A 356 8.19 20.23 -20.53
C ALA A 356 8.75 18.81 -20.76
N TYR A 357 9.17 18.14 -19.67
CA TYR A 357 9.61 16.74 -19.75
C TYR A 357 8.51 15.81 -20.25
N TYR A 358 7.29 15.93 -19.70
CA TYR A 358 6.14 15.13 -20.11
C TYR A 358 5.83 15.34 -21.60
N THR A 359 5.73 16.60 -22.07
CA THR A 359 5.45 16.95 -23.47
C THR A 359 6.50 16.36 -24.41
N ARG A 360 7.80 16.47 -24.05
CA ARG A 360 8.89 15.85 -24.81
C ARG A 360 8.72 14.32 -24.90
N LYS A 361 8.25 13.66 -23.83
CA LYS A 361 8.00 12.21 -23.86
C LYS A 361 6.80 11.84 -24.73
N MET A 362 5.77 12.66 -24.77
CA MET A 362 4.65 12.52 -25.69
C MET A 362 5.07 12.70 -27.15
N SER A 363 5.90 13.72 -27.47
CA SER A 363 6.42 13.93 -28.83
C SER A 363 7.35 12.80 -29.30
N GLN A 364 7.96 12.05 -28.37
CA GLN A 364 8.73 10.83 -28.65
C GLN A 364 7.85 9.59 -28.85
N GLY A 365 6.52 9.73 -29.00
CA GLY A 365 5.59 8.65 -29.28
C GLY A 365 5.13 7.87 -28.04
N LYS A 366 5.45 8.29 -26.81
CA LYS A 366 4.91 7.64 -25.60
C LYS A 366 3.46 8.00 -25.38
N ARG A 367 2.64 7.01 -25.00
CA ARG A 367 1.25 7.25 -24.57
C ARG A 367 1.23 7.99 -23.23
N HIS A 368 0.12 8.67 -22.90
CA HIS A 368 -0.08 9.44 -21.67
C HIS A 368 0.48 8.75 -20.41
N ASN A 369 0.02 7.55 -20.11
CA ASN A 369 0.47 6.82 -18.92
C ASN A 369 1.96 6.45 -18.96
N GLN A 370 2.51 6.17 -20.15
CA GLN A 370 3.93 5.88 -20.30
C GLN A 370 4.79 7.13 -20.05
N ALA A 371 4.35 8.29 -20.51
CA ALA A 371 5.01 9.56 -20.26
C ALA A 371 4.97 9.95 -18.78
N LEU A 372 3.83 9.71 -18.10
CA LEU A 372 3.70 9.90 -16.65
C LEU A 372 4.59 8.96 -15.84
N ILE A 373 4.69 7.68 -16.21
CA ILE A 373 5.60 6.73 -15.55
C ILE A 373 7.07 7.15 -15.75
N ALA A 374 7.43 7.65 -16.93
CA ALA A 374 8.78 8.16 -17.18
C ALA A 374 9.08 9.41 -16.32
N LEU A 375 8.10 10.31 -16.16
CA LEU A 375 8.21 11.45 -15.27
C LEU A 375 8.30 11.00 -13.80
N ALA A 376 7.45 10.06 -13.38
CA ALA A 376 7.48 9.49 -12.02
C ALA A 376 8.86 8.86 -11.72
N ARG A 377 9.46 8.16 -12.69
CA ARG A 377 10.81 7.58 -12.53
C ARG A 377 11.88 8.66 -12.31
N ARG A 378 11.88 9.72 -13.11
CA ARG A 378 12.81 10.85 -12.93
C ARG A 378 12.62 11.53 -11.57
N ARG A 379 11.37 11.73 -11.16
CA ARG A 379 11.03 12.32 -9.86
C ARG A 379 11.45 11.43 -8.69
N CYS A 380 11.36 10.11 -8.86
CA CYS A 380 11.84 9.15 -7.87
C CYS A 380 13.34 9.31 -7.59
N ASP A 381 14.16 9.62 -8.61
CA ASP A 381 15.58 9.86 -8.44
C ASP A 381 15.87 11.12 -7.61
N VAL A 382 15.13 12.20 -7.89
CA VAL A 382 15.24 13.46 -7.14
C VAL A 382 14.75 13.27 -5.69
N LEU A 383 13.58 12.64 -5.49
CA LEU A 383 13.06 12.37 -4.15
C LEU A 383 14.01 11.50 -3.31
N PHE A 384 14.66 10.53 -3.94
CA PHE A 384 15.67 9.72 -3.25
C PHE A 384 16.83 10.59 -2.73
N ALA A 385 17.37 11.49 -3.57
CA ALA A 385 18.44 12.40 -3.17
C ALA A 385 17.97 13.35 -2.04
N MET A 386 16.79 13.98 -2.20
CA MET A 386 16.21 14.86 -1.19
C MET A 386 16.03 14.17 0.17
N MET A 387 15.53 12.93 0.19
CA MET A 387 15.33 12.16 1.43
C MET A 387 16.65 11.72 2.06
N ARG A 388 17.65 11.36 1.25
CA ARG A 388 18.98 10.96 1.72
C ARG A 388 19.72 12.14 2.36
N ASP A 389 19.69 13.29 1.70
CA ASP A 389 20.50 14.46 2.04
C ASP A 389 19.75 15.47 2.93
N GLY A 390 18.43 15.27 3.14
CA GLY A 390 17.60 16.21 3.90
C GLY A 390 17.43 17.58 3.22
N THR A 391 17.62 17.66 1.91
CA THR A 391 17.66 18.93 1.16
C THR A 391 16.34 19.24 0.47
N PHE A 392 15.99 20.54 0.41
CA PHE A 392 14.82 21.00 -0.32
C PHE A 392 14.99 20.83 -1.83
N TYR A 393 13.87 20.73 -2.52
CA TYR A 393 13.84 20.65 -3.98
C TYR A 393 14.44 21.93 -4.60
N THR A 394 15.48 21.75 -5.40
CA THR A 394 16.06 22.81 -6.22
C THR A 394 15.82 22.46 -7.68
N PRO A 395 15.08 23.32 -8.44
CA PRO A 395 14.88 23.12 -9.86
C PRO A 395 16.23 23.13 -10.58
N GLN A 396 16.58 22.03 -11.24
CA GLN A 396 17.74 22.03 -12.14
C GLN A 396 17.29 22.60 -13.49
N ALA A 397 17.89 23.71 -13.91
CA ALA A 397 17.79 24.17 -15.28
C ALA A 397 18.34 23.07 -16.19
N SER A 398 17.51 22.59 -17.13
CA SER A 398 17.84 21.53 -18.11
C SER A 398 18.46 22.13 -19.36
#